data_86ebb4bdb7f5fc30300d45b232ed0a45
#
_entry.id   86ebb4bdb7f5fc30300d45b232ed0a45
#
_cell.length_a   1.000
_cell.length_b   1.000
_cell.length_c   1.000
_cell.angle_alpha   90.00
_cell.angle_beta   90.00
_cell.angle_gamma   90.00
#
_symmetry.space_group_name_H-M   'P 1'
#
loop_
_entity.id
_entity.type
_entity.pdbx_description
1 polymer ?
#
loop_
_entity_poly.entity_id
_entity_poly.type
_entity_poly.pdbx_seq_one_letter_code
_entity_poly.pdbx_strand_id
1 'polypeptide(L)'
;MNKYHISLELPKILLTLSEMTSCEEARLAALSLQPSGDFFEVQKRLSETEAAHILIAKFGAPSFGGLINVNNQLSRASSGGTLSMRELLDISCDLRVIRGITEWRSKSAGMDTAIDDLFNSLYTNKYLEDKINNAVLSDTEMSDNASPALKDIRRHKRLEESKIRDKLDGMIRSPKYKSSLQDAIITQRNGRFVVPVKAEHRSEVSGMVHDTSGSGATVFIEPAVVIEANNRIKVLESRERDEIERILSELSEEAGSFADTIKISCESAAELNLIFSKAQLAYKMKATMPIINSRGVIELKKARHPLLDPKKAVPIDVSLGDKYDSLVITGPNTGGKTVSIKTIGLLTLMAECGLFIPANENSSIAVFKNVFADIGEEQSIEQSLSTFSAHMTTIVNISNSVDESSLVLIDELGAGTDPVEGAALAVAVLEDLRRKGAKIAATTHYSELKEYALRTN
;
A
#
# COMPACT_ATOMS: atom_id res chain seq x y z
N MET A 1 -17.72 -3.22 -0.99
CA MET A 1 -18.13 -2.53 0.25
C MET A 1 -19.64 -2.32 0.22
N ASN A 2 -20.34 -2.56 1.33
CA ASN A 2 -21.78 -2.43 1.44
C ASN A 2 -22.20 -0.94 1.45
N LYS A 3 -23.39 -0.59 0.91
CA LYS A 3 -23.91 0.79 0.90
C LYS A 3 -23.99 1.41 2.31
N TYR A 4 -24.29 0.61 3.32
CA TYR A 4 -24.38 1.04 4.72
C TYR A 4 -23.01 1.44 5.29
N HIS A 5 -21.93 0.76 4.90
CA HIS A 5 -20.57 1.14 5.30
C HIS A 5 -20.14 2.48 4.68
N ILE A 6 -20.64 2.79 3.48
CA ILE A 6 -20.38 4.06 2.79
C ILE A 6 -21.12 5.21 3.52
N SER A 7 -22.41 5.03 3.85
CA SER A 7 -23.17 6.04 4.59
C SER A 7 -22.63 6.32 5.99
N LEU A 8 -21.99 5.33 6.61
CA LEU A 8 -21.28 5.44 7.89
C LEU A 8 -19.83 5.94 7.74
N GLU A 9 -19.39 6.28 6.52
CA GLU A 9 -18.09 6.89 6.23
C GLU A 9 -16.86 6.00 6.53
N LEU A 10 -17.02 4.68 6.67
CA LEU A 10 -15.90 3.74 6.86
C LEU A 10 -14.83 3.87 5.76
N PRO A 11 -15.16 4.07 4.46
CA PRO A 11 -14.14 4.24 3.42
C PRO A 11 -13.16 5.37 3.68
N LYS A 12 -13.58 6.46 4.34
CA LYS A 12 -12.69 7.58 4.69
C LYS A 12 -11.67 7.20 5.76
N ILE A 13 -12.07 6.34 6.70
CA ILE A 13 -11.15 5.79 7.72
C ILE A 13 -10.15 4.85 7.07
N LEU A 14 -10.60 3.95 6.19
CA LEU A 14 -9.74 3.03 5.48
C LEU A 14 -8.77 3.75 4.52
N LEU A 15 -9.21 4.84 3.91
CA LEU A 15 -8.32 5.71 3.13
C LEU A 15 -7.23 6.31 4.02
N THR A 16 -7.58 6.86 5.18
CA THR A 16 -6.60 7.39 6.14
C THR A 16 -5.65 6.31 6.63
N LEU A 17 -6.12 5.08 6.84
CA LEU A 17 -5.28 3.93 7.19
C LEU A 17 -4.32 3.59 6.05
N SER A 18 -4.79 3.57 4.82
CA SER A 18 -3.98 3.24 3.64
C SER A 18 -2.84 4.23 3.40
N GLU A 19 -3.03 5.51 3.76
CA GLU A 19 -2.00 6.55 3.69
C GLU A 19 -0.89 6.36 4.73
N MET A 20 -1.10 5.52 5.75
CA MET A 20 -0.12 5.21 6.79
C MET A 20 0.73 3.97 6.46
N THR A 21 0.34 3.20 5.46
CA THR A 21 1.10 2.02 5.02
C THR A 21 2.32 2.44 4.21
N SER A 22 3.35 1.60 4.20
CA SER A 22 4.62 1.87 3.53
C SER A 22 4.84 1.04 2.27
N CYS A 23 4.00 0.03 1.99
CA CYS A 23 4.05 -0.79 0.79
C CYS A 23 2.67 -0.91 0.15
N GLU A 24 2.66 -1.22 -1.14
CA GLU A 24 1.43 -1.27 -1.94
C GLU A 24 0.47 -2.37 -1.51
N GLU A 25 0.98 -3.56 -1.13
CA GLU A 25 0.19 -4.68 -0.64
C GLU A 25 -0.58 -4.31 0.62
N ALA A 26 0.09 -3.71 1.60
CA ALA A 26 -0.55 -3.25 2.83
C ALA A 26 -1.55 -2.11 2.55
N ARG A 27 -1.25 -1.24 1.57
CA ARG A 27 -2.16 -0.18 1.14
C ARG A 27 -3.45 -0.75 0.54
N LEU A 28 -3.34 -1.71 -0.37
CA LEU A 28 -4.49 -2.39 -0.96
C LEU A 28 -5.28 -3.19 0.08
N ALA A 29 -4.59 -3.87 0.99
CA ALA A 29 -5.22 -4.59 2.10
C ALA A 29 -6.00 -3.63 3.03
N ALA A 30 -5.45 -2.45 3.34
CA ALA A 30 -6.14 -1.43 4.11
C ALA A 30 -7.43 -0.94 3.42
N LEU A 31 -7.38 -0.67 2.10
CA LEU A 31 -8.53 -0.21 1.33
C LEU A 31 -9.60 -1.29 1.15
N SER A 32 -9.22 -2.55 1.11
CA SER A 32 -10.11 -3.70 0.95
C SER A 32 -10.61 -4.30 2.26
N LEU A 33 -10.18 -3.76 3.41
CA LEU A 33 -10.55 -4.26 4.73
C LEU A 33 -12.08 -4.22 4.92
N GLN A 34 -12.63 -5.33 5.40
CA GLN A 34 -14.06 -5.46 5.67
C GLN A 34 -14.30 -5.73 7.15
N PRO A 35 -15.37 -5.15 7.73
CA PRO A 35 -15.85 -5.52 9.05
C PRO A 35 -16.17 -7.01 9.09
N SER A 36 -15.86 -7.67 10.20
CA SER A 36 -16.20 -9.07 10.44
C SER A 36 -17.30 -9.19 11.49
N GLY A 37 -18.31 -10.01 11.21
CA GLY A 37 -19.33 -10.39 12.19
C GLY A 37 -18.94 -11.60 13.05
N ASP A 38 -17.72 -12.10 12.94
CA ASP A 38 -17.19 -13.18 13.77
C ASP A 38 -16.44 -12.62 14.98
N PHE A 39 -16.91 -12.99 16.16
CA PHE A 39 -16.34 -12.50 17.43
C PHE A 39 -14.86 -12.87 17.59
N PHE A 40 -14.48 -14.10 17.25
CA PHE A 40 -13.10 -14.55 17.42
C PHE A 40 -12.14 -13.89 16.43
N GLU A 41 -12.62 -13.68 15.21
CA GLU A 41 -11.83 -12.95 14.20
C GLU A 41 -11.61 -11.49 14.62
N VAL A 42 -12.66 -10.80 15.10
CA VAL A 42 -12.55 -9.42 15.59
C VAL A 42 -11.60 -9.35 16.78
N GLN A 43 -11.73 -10.29 17.73
CA GLN A 43 -10.83 -10.38 18.88
C GLN A 43 -9.37 -10.57 18.45
N LYS A 44 -9.11 -11.48 17.51
CA LYS A 44 -7.77 -11.69 16.95
C LYS A 44 -7.22 -10.41 16.35
N ARG A 45 -7.96 -9.76 15.45
CA ARG A 45 -7.55 -8.52 14.79
C ARG A 45 -7.25 -7.38 15.76
N LEU A 46 -8.05 -7.23 16.83
CA LEU A 46 -7.83 -6.23 17.87
C LEU A 46 -6.58 -6.55 18.71
N SER A 47 -6.37 -7.84 19.07
CA SER A 47 -5.18 -8.27 19.79
C SER A 47 -3.89 -8.08 18.99
N GLU A 48 -3.93 -8.29 17.67
CA GLU A 48 -2.83 -7.99 16.76
C GLU A 48 -2.50 -6.49 16.74
N THR A 49 -3.53 -5.66 16.66
CA THR A 49 -3.38 -4.18 16.71
C THR A 49 -2.84 -3.74 18.08
N GLU A 50 -3.30 -4.36 19.18
CA GLU A 50 -2.80 -4.08 20.53
C GLU A 50 -1.34 -4.44 20.68
N ALA A 51 -0.93 -5.61 20.17
CA ALA A 51 0.46 -6.04 20.17
C ALA A 51 1.36 -4.99 19.47
N ALA A 52 0.99 -4.56 18.28
CA ALA A 52 1.73 -3.51 17.57
C ALA A 52 1.71 -2.16 18.32
N HIS A 53 0.58 -1.79 18.92
CA HIS A 53 0.44 -0.57 19.72
C HIS A 53 1.39 -0.56 20.92
N ILE A 54 1.47 -1.67 21.66
CA ILE A 54 2.41 -1.83 22.79
C ILE A 54 3.87 -1.80 22.30
N LEU A 55 4.18 -2.49 21.21
CA LEU A 55 5.52 -2.54 20.64
C LEU A 55 5.98 -1.15 20.18
N ILE A 56 5.11 -0.37 19.52
CA ILE A 56 5.41 1.02 19.13
C ILE A 56 5.71 1.89 20.36
N ALA A 57 4.91 1.76 21.43
CA ALA A 57 5.12 2.55 22.66
C ALA A 57 6.49 2.31 23.30
N LYS A 58 7.00 1.07 23.23
CA LYS A 58 8.25 0.67 23.90
C LYS A 58 9.48 0.83 23.02
N PHE A 59 9.38 0.54 21.72
CA PHE A 59 10.52 0.38 20.82
C PHE A 59 10.46 1.27 19.58
N GLY A 60 9.38 2.05 19.40
CA GLY A 60 9.08 2.74 18.14
C GLY A 60 8.60 1.78 17.07
N ALA A 61 8.17 2.30 15.92
CA ALA A 61 7.72 1.48 14.79
C ALA A 61 8.91 0.93 13.99
N PRO A 62 8.86 -0.32 13.48
CA PRO A 62 9.82 -0.81 12.50
C PRO A 62 9.65 -0.08 11.17
N SER A 63 10.69 -0.12 10.32
CA SER A 63 10.63 0.45 8.98
C SER A 63 10.21 -0.61 7.97
N PHE A 64 9.12 -0.35 7.24
CA PHE A 64 8.63 -1.17 6.12
C PHE A 64 8.92 -0.52 4.76
N GLY A 65 9.56 0.64 4.74
CA GLY A 65 9.84 1.37 3.49
C GLY A 65 10.80 0.61 2.60
N GLY A 66 10.41 0.45 1.33
CA GLY A 66 11.19 -0.27 0.33
C GLY A 66 10.69 -1.68 0.02
N LEU A 67 9.65 -2.18 0.69
CA LEU A 67 8.98 -3.42 0.28
C LEU A 67 8.30 -3.22 -1.08
N ILE A 68 8.56 -4.14 -2.00
CA ILE A 68 8.07 -4.13 -3.38
C ILE A 68 7.42 -5.48 -3.66
N ASN A 69 6.42 -5.52 -4.54
CA ASN A 69 5.84 -6.79 -4.96
C ASN A 69 6.76 -7.49 -5.96
N VAL A 70 7.50 -8.47 -5.49
CA VAL A 70 8.43 -9.29 -6.29
C VAL A 70 7.88 -10.68 -6.64
N ASN A 71 6.60 -10.96 -6.41
CA ASN A 71 6.00 -12.28 -6.62
C ASN A 71 6.11 -12.78 -8.06
N ASN A 72 5.91 -11.90 -9.05
CA ASN A 72 6.03 -12.26 -10.47
C ASN A 72 7.47 -12.56 -10.86
N GLN A 73 8.42 -11.78 -10.34
CA GLN A 73 9.85 -11.96 -10.56
C GLN A 73 10.31 -13.31 -9.98
N LEU A 74 9.94 -13.59 -8.73
CA LEU A 74 10.25 -14.84 -8.05
C LEU A 74 9.64 -16.05 -8.75
N SER A 75 8.39 -15.94 -9.22
CA SER A 75 7.71 -17.00 -9.97
C SER A 75 8.40 -17.29 -11.32
N ARG A 76 8.88 -16.24 -12.00
CA ARG A 76 9.64 -16.38 -13.25
C ARG A 76 11.02 -17.01 -12.98
N ALA A 77 11.72 -16.55 -11.95
CA ALA A 77 13.03 -17.08 -11.57
C ALA A 77 12.95 -18.56 -11.17
N SER A 78 11.94 -18.97 -10.38
CA SER A 78 11.74 -20.37 -9.99
C SER A 78 11.39 -21.28 -11.17
N SER A 79 10.88 -20.71 -12.27
CA SER A 79 10.62 -21.41 -13.54
C SER A 79 11.82 -21.39 -14.49
N GLY A 80 13.00 -20.94 -14.05
CA GLY A 80 14.21 -20.89 -14.86
C GLY A 80 14.35 -19.64 -15.74
N GLY A 81 13.52 -18.61 -15.53
CA GLY A 81 13.62 -17.34 -16.26
C GLY A 81 14.69 -16.41 -15.68
N THR A 82 15.43 -15.72 -16.55
CA THR A 82 16.42 -14.73 -16.15
C THR A 82 15.75 -13.40 -15.75
N LEU A 83 16.19 -12.83 -14.64
CA LEU A 83 15.77 -11.52 -14.13
C LEU A 83 16.71 -10.43 -14.63
N SER A 84 16.20 -9.23 -14.79
CA SER A 84 16.98 -8.02 -15.03
C SER A 84 17.72 -7.55 -13.78
N MET A 85 18.69 -6.67 -13.94
CA MET A 85 19.41 -6.01 -12.83
C MET A 85 18.43 -5.32 -11.86
N ARG A 86 17.42 -4.61 -12.42
CA ARG A 86 16.39 -3.92 -11.61
C ARG A 86 15.61 -4.90 -10.75
N GLU A 87 15.14 -6.00 -11.33
CA GLU A 87 14.34 -7.00 -10.61
C GLU A 87 15.14 -7.71 -9.50
N LEU A 88 16.42 -7.96 -9.73
CA LEU A 88 17.32 -8.48 -8.69
C LEU A 88 17.52 -7.48 -7.55
N LEU A 89 17.70 -6.19 -7.86
CA LEU A 89 17.80 -5.14 -6.85
C LEU A 89 16.51 -4.98 -6.04
N ASP A 90 15.34 -5.13 -6.67
CA ASP A 90 14.05 -5.11 -5.98
C ASP A 90 13.97 -6.27 -4.96
N ILE A 91 14.35 -7.50 -5.35
CA ILE A 91 14.45 -8.66 -4.43
C ILE A 91 15.44 -8.39 -3.29
N SER A 92 16.62 -7.83 -3.61
CA SER A 92 17.62 -7.48 -2.58
C SER A 92 17.09 -6.42 -1.62
N CYS A 93 16.29 -5.46 -2.10
CA CYS A 93 15.65 -4.45 -1.28
C CYS A 93 14.69 -5.09 -0.26
N ASP A 94 13.84 -6.02 -0.71
CA ASP A 94 12.92 -6.74 0.17
C ASP A 94 13.66 -7.55 1.23
N LEU A 95 14.70 -8.30 0.83
CA LEU A 95 15.52 -9.06 1.78
C LEU A 95 16.14 -8.16 2.85
N ARG A 96 16.60 -6.96 2.49
CA ARG A 96 17.15 -5.96 3.43
C ARG A 96 16.08 -5.44 4.38
N VAL A 97 14.87 -5.16 3.90
CA VAL A 97 13.76 -4.69 4.73
C VAL A 97 13.34 -5.79 5.71
N ILE A 98 13.17 -7.03 5.25
CA ILE A 98 12.84 -8.20 6.07
C ILE A 98 13.89 -8.37 7.19
N ARG A 99 15.17 -8.31 6.85
CA ARG A 99 16.26 -8.38 7.83
C ARG A 99 16.15 -7.23 8.84
N GLY A 100 15.89 -6.00 8.40
CA GLY A 100 15.73 -4.84 9.27
C GLY A 100 14.57 -5.00 10.26
N ILE A 101 13.43 -5.57 9.82
CA ILE A 101 12.29 -5.88 10.68
C ILE A 101 12.64 -6.95 11.72
N THR A 102 13.34 -8.01 11.30
CA THR A 102 13.79 -9.09 12.20
C THR A 102 14.80 -8.57 13.24
N GLU A 103 15.76 -7.75 12.85
CA GLU A 103 16.70 -7.10 13.75
C GLU A 103 15.99 -6.14 14.72
N TRP A 104 14.97 -5.41 14.26
CA TRP A 104 14.15 -4.56 15.13
C TRP A 104 13.38 -5.41 16.15
N ARG A 105 12.74 -6.53 15.74
CA ARG A 105 12.01 -7.43 16.64
C ARG A 105 12.92 -8.04 17.71
N SER A 106 14.17 -8.29 17.40
CA SER A 106 15.13 -8.85 18.37
C SER A 106 15.37 -7.96 19.59
N LYS A 107 15.13 -6.64 19.48
CA LYS A 107 15.22 -5.69 20.60
C LYS A 107 14.16 -5.91 21.67
N SER A 108 13.05 -6.57 21.30
CA SER A 108 11.94 -6.91 22.19
C SER A 108 11.89 -8.41 22.53
N ALA A 109 13.03 -9.10 22.45
CA ALA A 109 13.15 -10.51 22.81
C ALA A 109 12.61 -10.78 24.23
N GLY A 110 11.81 -11.85 24.38
CA GLY A 110 11.15 -12.23 25.63
C GLY A 110 9.78 -11.58 25.89
N MET A 111 9.24 -10.80 24.92
CA MET A 111 7.85 -10.37 24.92
C MET A 111 7.07 -11.23 23.93
N ASP A 112 6.20 -12.09 24.43
CA ASP A 112 5.27 -12.83 23.58
C ASP A 112 4.11 -11.93 23.17
N THR A 113 3.76 -11.94 21.89
CA THR A 113 2.71 -11.10 21.31
C THR A 113 1.83 -11.87 20.33
N ALA A 114 0.62 -11.36 20.09
CA ALA A 114 -0.34 -11.96 19.14
C ALA A 114 0.14 -11.97 17.67
N ILE A 115 1.26 -11.30 17.35
CA ILE A 115 1.82 -11.20 16.00
C ILE A 115 3.18 -11.89 15.84
N ASP A 116 3.56 -12.73 16.79
CA ASP A 116 4.86 -13.41 16.76
C ASP A 116 4.98 -14.42 15.62
N ASP A 117 3.87 -15.08 15.25
CA ASP A 117 3.86 -16.01 14.11
C ASP A 117 4.23 -15.30 12.80
N LEU A 118 3.81 -14.05 12.60
CA LEU A 118 4.20 -13.25 11.45
C LEU A 118 5.69 -12.89 11.49
N PHE A 119 6.24 -12.52 12.65
CA PHE A 119 7.67 -12.29 12.78
C PHE A 119 8.50 -13.54 12.57
N ASN A 120 8.03 -14.69 13.05
CA ASN A 120 8.68 -15.99 12.88
C ASN A 120 8.67 -16.48 11.43
N SER A 121 7.75 -15.97 10.61
CA SER A 121 7.67 -16.25 9.17
C SER A 121 8.58 -15.35 8.31
N LEU A 122 9.36 -14.46 8.94
CA LEU A 122 10.34 -13.61 8.27
C LEU A 122 11.69 -14.32 8.15
N TYR A 123 11.99 -14.89 7.00
CA TYR A 123 13.24 -15.57 6.72
C TYR A 123 14.25 -14.60 6.08
N THR A 124 15.34 -14.35 6.79
CA THR A 124 16.42 -13.49 6.29
C THR A 124 17.38 -14.28 5.40
N ASN A 125 17.79 -13.71 4.28
CA ASN A 125 18.81 -14.29 3.41
C ASN A 125 19.87 -13.24 3.07
N LYS A 126 20.73 -12.95 4.05
CA LYS A 126 21.81 -11.97 3.88
C LYS A 126 22.82 -12.39 2.81
N TYR A 127 23.02 -13.70 2.61
CA TYR A 127 23.92 -14.18 1.58
C TYR A 127 23.44 -13.77 0.17
N LEU A 128 22.18 -14.00 -0.15
CA LEU A 128 21.60 -13.60 -1.43
C LEU A 128 21.56 -12.07 -1.57
N GLU A 129 21.18 -11.35 -0.51
CA GLU A 129 21.20 -9.89 -0.47
C GLU A 129 22.59 -9.34 -0.84
N ASP A 130 23.63 -9.81 -0.15
CA ASP A 130 25.00 -9.37 -0.36
C ASP A 130 25.52 -9.77 -1.76
N LYS A 131 25.18 -10.98 -2.24
CA LYS A 131 25.60 -11.47 -3.57
C LYS A 131 25.02 -10.59 -4.69
N ILE A 132 23.74 -10.25 -4.61
CA ILE A 132 23.10 -9.35 -5.57
C ILE A 132 23.74 -7.96 -5.52
N ASN A 133 23.88 -7.36 -4.33
CA ASN A 133 24.40 -6.00 -4.17
C ASN A 133 25.88 -5.87 -4.57
N ASN A 134 26.67 -6.94 -4.43
CA ASN A 134 28.05 -6.95 -4.88
C ASN A 134 28.19 -7.07 -6.41
N ALA A 135 27.22 -7.73 -7.06
CA ALA A 135 27.21 -7.91 -8.48
C ALA A 135 26.54 -6.77 -9.24
N VAL A 136 25.42 -6.25 -8.74
CA VAL A 136 24.58 -5.25 -9.41
C VAL A 136 24.66 -3.92 -8.67
N LEU A 137 25.18 -2.87 -9.34
CA LEU A 137 25.33 -1.53 -8.77
C LEU A 137 24.12 -0.64 -9.01
N SER A 138 23.48 -0.80 -10.16
CA SER A 138 22.26 -0.08 -10.54
C SER A 138 21.44 -0.90 -11.54
N ASP A 139 20.31 -0.38 -11.97
CA ASP A 139 19.44 -0.99 -13.00
C ASP A 139 20.10 -1.16 -14.36
N THR A 140 21.22 -0.45 -14.60
CA THR A 140 21.97 -0.43 -15.88
C THR A 140 23.44 -0.80 -15.73
N GLU A 141 23.94 -0.95 -14.50
CA GLU A 141 25.37 -1.13 -14.25
C GLU A 141 25.65 -2.36 -13.37
N MET A 142 26.48 -3.26 -13.90
CA MET A 142 27.03 -4.40 -13.19
C MET A 142 28.46 -4.11 -12.71
N SER A 143 28.78 -4.51 -11.51
CA SER A 143 30.11 -4.36 -10.89
C SER A 143 31.20 -5.09 -11.69
N ASP A 144 32.37 -4.49 -11.80
CA ASP A 144 33.57 -5.18 -12.32
C ASP A 144 33.92 -6.42 -11.48
N ASN A 145 33.53 -6.45 -10.22
CA ASN A 145 33.80 -7.57 -9.30
C ASN A 145 32.67 -8.64 -9.30
N ALA A 146 31.64 -8.49 -10.16
CA ALA A 146 30.58 -9.48 -10.27
C ALA A 146 31.12 -10.87 -10.69
N SER A 147 32.15 -10.90 -11.55
CA SER A 147 32.94 -12.10 -11.79
C SER A 147 34.38 -11.77 -12.19
N PRO A 148 35.32 -12.71 -11.95
CA PRO A 148 36.70 -12.55 -12.44
C PRO A 148 36.76 -12.39 -13.97
N ALA A 149 35.89 -13.07 -14.72
CA ALA A 149 35.84 -13.02 -16.18
C ALA A 149 35.39 -11.62 -16.66
N LEU A 150 34.34 -11.03 -16.07
CA LEU A 150 33.87 -9.68 -16.40
C LEU A 150 34.94 -8.63 -16.15
N LYS A 151 35.62 -8.72 -15.01
CA LYS A 151 36.74 -7.84 -14.65
C LYS A 151 37.86 -7.89 -15.68
N ASP A 152 38.22 -9.09 -16.14
CA ASP A 152 39.28 -9.31 -17.12
C ASP A 152 38.89 -8.80 -18.51
N ILE A 153 37.65 -9.06 -18.95
CA ILE A 153 37.11 -8.56 -20.22
C ILE A 153 37.14 -7.02 -20.23
N ARG A 154 36.64 -6.36 -19.18
CA ARG A 154 36.62 -4.89 -19.10
C ARG A 154 38.03 -4.29 -19.01
N ARG A 155 38.95 -4.96 -18.33
CA ARG A 155 40.35 -4.57 -18.29
C ARG A 155 40.97 -4.61 -19.70
N HIS A 156 40.76 -5.69 -20.43
CA HIS A 156 41.28 -5.81 -21.80
C HIS A 156 40.64 -4.78 -22.76
N LYS A 157 39.34 -4.50 -22.62
CA LYS A 157 38.65 -3.46 -23.36
C LYS A 157 39.28 -2.09 -23.16
N ARG A 158 39.51 -1.71 -21.90
CA ARG A 158 40.20 -0.43 -21.55
C ARG A 158 41.61 -0.37 -22.13
N LEU A 159 42.34 -1.46 -22.11
CA LEU A 159 43.69 -1.52 -22.72
C LEU A 159 43.65 -1.33 -24.25
N GLU A 160 42.69 -1.96 -24.96
CA GLU A 160 42.56 -1.76 -26.41
C GLU A 160 42.10 -0.35 -26.75
N GLU A 161 41.19 0.23 -25.97
CA GLU A 161 40.77 1.65 -26.10
C GLU A 161 41.92 2.63 -25.90
N SER A 162 42.78 2.41 -24.91
CA SER A 162 43.99 3.22 -24.71
C SER A 162 44.93 3.12 -25.92
N LYS A 163 45.21 1.89 -26.43
CA LYS A 163 46.06 1.70 -27.62
C LYS A 163 45.50 2.43 -28.87
N ILE A 164 44.17 2.43 -29.03
CA ILE A 164 43.54 3.14 -30.14
C ILE A 164 43.74 4.66 -29.97
N ARG A 165 43.48 5.19 -28.76
CA ARG A 165 43.68 6.60 -28.48
C ARG A 165 45.11 7.05 -28.74
N ASP A 166 46.09 6.32 -28.25
CA ASP A 166 47.52 6.62 -28.46
C ASP A 166 47.89 6.66 -29.95
N LYS A 167 47.39 5.69 -30.74
CA LYS A 167 47.63 5.68 -32.21
C LYS A 167 46.96 6.82 -32.94
N LEU A 168 45.71 7.11 -32.59
CA LEU A 168 44.93 8.19 -33.21
C LEU A 168 45.45 9.56 -32.82
N ASP A 169 45.87 9.76 -31.57
CA ASP A 169 46.51 10.97 -31.10
C ASP A 169 47.82 11.26 -31.84
N GLY A 170 48.64 10.22 -32.04
CA GLY A 170 49.82 10.30 -32.88
C GLY A 170 49.48 10.69 -34.34
N MET A 171 48.40 10.17 -34.90
CA MET A 171 47.90 10.50 -36.23
C MET A 171 47.42 11.96 -36.33
N ILE A 172 46.58 12.39 -35.39
CA ILE A 172 45.99 13.76 -35.37
C ILE A 172 47.06 14.85 -35.23
N ARG A 173 48.13 14.56 -34.48
CA ARG A 173 49.25 15.48 -34.26
C ARG A 173 50.28 15.51 -35.43
N SER A 174 50.20 14.54 -36.32
CA SER A 174 51.11 14.41 -37.45
C SER A 174 50.85 15.51 -38.48
N PRO A 175 51.89 16.27 -38.93
CA PRO A 175 51.73 17.23 -39.99
C PRO A 175 51.12 16.65 -41.29
N LYS A 176 51.31 15.38 -41.53
CA LYS A 176 50.83 14.66 -42.73
C LYS A 176 49.31 14.69 -42.87
N TYR A 177 48.58 14.64 -41.75
CA TYR A 177 47.10 14.54 -41.76
C TYR A 177 46.41 15.84 -41.39
N LYS A 178 47.17 16.89 -40.98
CA LYS A 178 46.62 18.12 -40.47
C LYS A 178 45.72 18.88 -41.45
N SER A 179 46.02 18.78 -42.78
CA SER A 179 45.20 19.39 -43.83
C SER A 179 43.97 18.59 -44.17
N SER A 180 44.03 17.26 -44.00
CA SER A 180 42.98 16.34 -44.39
C SER A 180 41.91 16.16 -43.32
N LEU A 181 42.24 16.43 -42.04
CA LEU A 181 41.27 16.35 -40.95
C LEU A 181 40.35 17.56 -40.95
N GLN A 182 39.06 17.37 -40.71
CA GLN A 182 38.09 18.44 -40.47
C GLN A 182 38.35 19.11 -39.10
N ASP A 183 38.49 18.27 -38.07
CA ASP A 183 38.85 18.62 -36.71
C ASP A 183 39.87 17.64 -36.16
N ALA A 184 40.80 18.11 -35.33
CA ALA A 184 41.82 17.29 -34.69
C ALA A 184 41.28 16.59 -33.44
N ILE A 185 40.22 15.79 -33.60
CA ILE A 185 39.53 15.07 -32.51
C ILE A 185 39.36 13.59 -32.83
N ILE A 186 39.28 12.79 -31.78
CA ILE A 186 38.88 11.38 -31.85
C ILE A 186 37.40 11.32 -31.46
N THR A 187 36.58 10.64 -32.24
CA THR A 187 35.15 10.44 -31.93
C THR A 187 34.78 9.00 -32.12
N GLN A 188 33.54 8.63 -31.79
CA GLN A 188 32.99 7.30 -32.03
C GLN A 188 31.81 7.39 -32.99
N ARG A 189 31.72 6.44 -33.93
CA ARG A 189 30.56 6.19 -34.80
C ARG A 189 30.29 4.70 -34.83
N ASN A 190 29.05 4.31 -34.61
CA ASN A 190 28.64 2.91 -34.56
C ASN A 190 29.53 2.05 -33.64
N GLY A 191 29.93 2.64 -32.47
CA GLY A 191 30.80 1.99 -31.49
C GLY A 191 32.23 1.76 -31.96
N ARG A 192 32.73 2.52 -32.95
CA ARG A 192 34.09 2.46 -33.43
C ARG A 192 34.78 3.80 -33.29
N PHE A 193 36.04 3.80 -32.93
CA PHE A 193 36.85 5.00 -32.89
C PHE A 193 37.23 5.43 -34.31
N VAL A 194 36.90 6.66 -34.68
CA VAL A 194 37.04 7.26 -35.98
C VAL A 194 37.63 8.66 -35.88
N VAL A 195 38.14 9.18 -36.98
CA VAL A 195 38.57 10.56 -37.13
C VAL A 195 37.70 11.27 -38.18
N PRO A 196 37.33 12.56 -37.99
CA PRO A 196 36.59 13.33 -38.99
C PRO A 196 37.55 13.84 -40.06
N VAL A 197 37.31 13.45 -41.32
CA VAL A 197 38.11 13.81 -42.48
C VAL A 197 37.27 14.67 -43.42
N LYS A 198 37.84 15.70 -44.03
CA LYS A 198 37.18 16.49 -45.08
C LYS A 198 36.87 15.56 -46.28
N ALA A 199 35.67 15.66 -46.83
CA ALA A 199 35.24 14.78 -47.91
C ALA A 199 36.19 14.82 -49.13
N GLU A 200 36.72 15.98 -49.45
CA GLU A 200 37.70 16.20 -50.54
C GLU A 200 39.06 15.52 -50.30
N HIS A 201 39.45 15.31 -49.04
CA HIS A 201 40.70 14.66 -48.64
C HIS A 201 40.52 13.19 -48.22
N ARG A 202 39.36 12.56 -48.51
CA ARG A 202 39.07 11.18 -48.12
C ARG A 202 40.14 10.17 -48.54
N SER A 203 40.71 10.35 -49.72
CA SER A 203 41.72 9.43 -50.26
C SER A 203 43.08 9.51 -49.56
N GLU A 204 43.36 10.55 -48.80
CA GLU A 204 44.62 10.77 -48.10
C GLU A 204 44.66 9.97 -46.75
N VAL A 205 43.49 9.57 -46.22
CA VAL A 205 43.39 8.77 -45.01
C VAL A 205 42.95 7.35 -45.35
N SER A 206 43.91 6.44 -45.29
CA SER A 206 43.62 5.02 -45.49
C SER A 206 42.80 4.48 -44.34
N GLY A 207 41.61 3.92 -44.66
CA GLY A 207 40.69 3.37 -43.65
C GLY A 207 39.29 3.11 -44.20
N MET A 208 38.39 2.74 -43.29
CA MET A 208 37.00 2.42 -43.60
C MET A 208 36.08 3.57 -43.20
N VAL A 209 35.16 3.96 -44.08
CA VAL A 209 34.13 4.96 -43.80
C VAL A 209 33.02 4.33 -42.99
N HIS A 210 32.67 4.94 -41.88
CA HIS A 210 31.58 4.49 -41.02
C HIS A 210 30.36 5.43 -40.99
N ASP A 211 30.56 6.69 -41.32
CA ASP A 211 29.51 7.69 -41.32
C ASP A 211 29.90 8.91 -42.15
N THR A 212 28.92 9.74 -42.55
CA THR A 212 29.10 10.99 -43.23
C THR A 212 28.20 12.06 -42.57
N SER A 213 28.72 13.29 -42.44
CA SER A 213 27.92 14.39 -41.88
C SER A 213 26.71 14.71 -42.77
N GLY A 214 25.65 15.25 -42.17
CA GLY A 214 24.40 15.58 -42.88
C GLY A 214 24.59 16.57 -44.06
N SER A 215 25.65 17.37 -44.06
CA SER A 215 26.04 18.23 -45.19
C SER A 215 26.92 17.55 -46.24
N GLY A 216 27.37 16.31 -46.00
CA GLY A 216 28.32 15.63 -46.86
C GLY A 216 29.75 16.11 -46.80
N ALA A 217 30.05 17.19 -46.08
CA ALA A 217 31.38 17.83 -46.08
C ALA A 217 32.44 17.08 -45.23
N THR A 218 31.98 16.22 -44.29
CA THR A 218 32.87 15.45 -43.38
C THR A 218 32.55 13.98 -43.47
N VAL A 219 33.61 13.17 -43.60
CA VAL A 219 33.53 11.72 -43.61
C VAL A 219 34.21 11.18 -42.35
N PHE A 220 33.53 10.30 -41.61
CA PHE A 220 34.07 9.67 -40.39
C PHE A 220 34.79 8.39 -40.80
N ILE A 221 36.13 8.42 -40.76
CA ILE A 221 36.98 7.32 -41.18
C ILE A 221 37.55 6.60 -39.97
N GLU A 222 37.45 5.28 -39.95
CA GLU A 222 38.24 4.40 -39.10
C GLU A 222 39.60 4.14 -39.78
N PRO A 223 40.69 4.72 -39.26
CA PRO A 223 42.00 4.54 -39.88
C PRO A 223 42.46 3.09 -39.87
N ALA A 224 43.14 2.67 -40.92
CA ALA A 224 43.60 1.28 -41.06
C ALA A 224 44.43 0.76 -39.86
N VAL A 225 45.18 1.68 -39.21
CA VAL A 225 46.02 1.36 -38.05
C VAL A 225 45.26 0.98 -36.79
N VAL A 226 43.94 1.20 -36.69
CA VAL A 226 43.09 0.89 -35.55
C VAL A 226 41.98 -0.09 -35.85
N ILE A 227 41.77 -0.51 -37.10
CA ILE A 227 40.70 -1.44 -37.49
C ILE A 227 40.75 -2.73 -36.66
N GLU A 228 41.93 -3.33 -36.51
CA GLU A 228 42.08 -4.56 -35.74
C GLU A 228 41.76 -4.38 -34.24
N ALA A 229 42.18 -3.27 -33.66
CA ALA A 229 41.88 -2.96 -32.26
C ALA A 229 40.39 -2.68 -32.04
N ASN A 230 39.74 -1.93 -32.96
CA ASN A 230 38.29 -1.74 -32.93
C ASN A 230 37.50 -3.07 -33.07
N ASN A 231 37.99 -3.99 -33.92
CA ASN A 231 37.39 -5.33 -34.02
C ASN A 231 37.55 -6.13 -32.73
N ARG A 232 38.72 -6.01 -32.05
CA ARG A 232 38.90 -6.65 -30.75
C ARG A 232 37.97 -6.08 -29.69
N ILE A 233 37.75 -4.76 -29.68
CA ILE A 233 36.77 -4.15 -28.80
C ILE A 233 35.38 -4.70 -29.04
N LYS A 234 34.95 -4.84 -30.28
CA LYS A 234 33.63 -5.44 -30.63
C LYS A 234 33.48 -6.88 -30.14
N VAL A 235 34.52 -7.68 -30.23
CA VAL A 235 34.53 -9.04 -29.68
C VAL A 235 34.43 -9.01 -28.16
N LEU A 236 35.16 -8.08 -27.49
CA LEU A 236 35.11 -7.91 -26.03
C LEU A 236 33.74 -7.42 -25.57
N GLU A 237 33.09 -6.52 -26.30
CA GLU A 237 31.72 -6.07 -26.02
C GLU A 237 30.69 -7.20 -26.11
N SER A 238 30.87 -8.11 -27.08
CA SER A 238 30.02 -9.31 -27.16
C SER A 238 30.23 -10.22 -25.96
N ARG A 239 31.48 -10.51 -25.62
CA ARG A 239 31.83 -11.34 -24.44
C ARG A 239 31.37 -10.71 -23.15
N GLU A 240 31.42 -9.39 -23.02
CA GLU A 240 30.92 -8.65 -21.86
C GLU A 240 29.41 -8.87 -21.69
N ARG A 241 28.64 -8.78 -22.79
CA ARG A 241 27.19 -9.04 -22.78
C ARG A 241 26.87 -10.48 -22.39
N ASP A 242 27.54 -11.44 -23.01
CA ASP A 242 27.36 -12.87 -22.76
C ASP A 242 27.67 -13.21 -21.28
N GLU A 243 28.73 -12.60 -20.73
CA GLU A 243 29.11 -12.79 -19.32
C GLU A 243 28.12 -12.14 -18.35
N ILE A 244 27.60 -10.94 -18.66
CA ILE A 244 26.57 -10.28 -17.89
C ILE A 244 25.30 -11.15 -17.87
N GLU A 245 24.88 -11.68 -19.02
CA GLU A 245 23.71 -12.55 -19.13
C GLU A 245 23.89 -13.83 -18.29
N ARG A 246 25.09 -14.43 -18.32
CA ARG A 246 25.43 -15.59 -17.51
C ARG A 246 25.30 -15.28 -16.01
N ILE A 247 25.84 -14.13 -15.55
CA ILE A 247 25.77 -13.72 -14.14
C ILE A 247 24.31 -13.47 -13.72
N LEU A 248 23.52 -12.79 -14.56
CA LEU A 248 22.10 -12.59 -14.31
C LEU A 248 21.33 -13.89 -14.21
N SER A 249 21.65 -14.86 -15.08
CA SER A 249 21.04 -16.20 -15.04
C SER A 249 21.36 -16.92 -13.73
N GLU A 250 22.63 -16.92 -13.29
CA GLU A 250 23.03 -17.53 -12.02
C GLU A 250 22.38 -16.90 -10.79
N LEU A 251 22.31 -15.54 -10.75
CA LEU A 251 21.65 -14.85 -9.66
C LEU A 251 20.15 -15.11 -9.66
N SER A 252 19.54 -15.23 -10.85
CA SER A 252 18.11 -15.53 -11.00
C SER A 252 17.78 -16.95 -10.54
N GLU A 253 18.58 -17.93 -10.91
CA GLU A 253 18.42 -19.32 -10.48
C GLU A 253 18.51 -19.41 -8.94
N GLU A 254 19.46 -18.72 -8.34
CA GLU A 254 19.62 -18.69 -6.90
C GLU A 254 18.44 -17.99 -6.20
N ALA A 255 18.00 -16.82 -6.70
CA ALA A 255 16.80 -16.16 -6.20
C ALA A 255 15.56 -17.07 -6.34
N GLY A 256 15.45 -17.79 -7.46
CA GLY A 256 14.39 -18.77 -7.73
C GLY A 256 14.39 -19.94 -6.75
N SER A 257 15.56 -20.39 -6.28
CA SER A 257 15.66 -21.45 -5.27
C SER A 257 15.11 -21.07 -3.89
N PHE A 258 15.06 -19.77 -3.57
CA PHE A 258 14.50 -19.21 -2.34
C PHE A 258 13.11 -18.56 -2.55
N ALA A 259 12.50 -18.71 -3.72
CA ALA A 259 11.30 -17.98 -4.11
C ALA A 259 10.16 -18.12 -3.09
N ASP A 260 9.82 -19.32 -2.67
CA ASP A 260 8.72 -19.56 -1.73
C ASP A 260 8.99 -18.94 -0.35
N THR A 261 10.22 -19.05 0.13
CA THR A 261 10.63 -18.47 1.42
C THR A 261 10.57 -16.95 1.38
N ILE A 262 11.01 -16.33 0.28
CA ILE A 262 10.95 -14.88 0.12
C ILE A 262 9.51 -14.41 0.01
N LYS A 263 8.63 -15.11 -0.75
CA LYS A 263 7.21 -14.78 -0.86
C LYS A 263 6.51 -14.79 0.48
N ILE A 264 6.66 -15.86 1.27
CA ILE A 264 6.10 -15.95 2.63
C ILE A 264 6.56 -14.78 3.49
N SER A 265 7.84 -14.44 3.43
CA SER A 265 8.40 -13.32 4.21
C SER A 265 7.86 -11.97 3.75
N CYS A 266 7.69 -11.74 2.46
CA CYS A 266 7.09 -10.51 1.92
C CYS A 266 5.61 -10.37 2.30
N GLU A 267 4.84 -11.46 2.23
CA GLU A 267 3.43 -11.50 2.65
C GLU A 267 3.31 -11.18 4.14
N SER A 268 4.10 -11.83 4.99
CA SER A 268 4.13 -11.58 6.43
C SER A 268 4.57 -10.15 6.76
N ALA A 269 5.56 -9.60 6.03
CA ALA A 269 6.01 -8.22 6.21
C ALA A 269 4.92 -7.21 5.79
N ALA A 270 4.17 -7.48 4.72
CA ALA A 270 3.05 -6.63 4.30
C ALA A 270 1.90 -6.66 5.31
N GLU A 271 1.58 -7.83 5.87
CA GLU A 271 0.57 -7.98 6.93
C GLU A 271 1.00 -7.25 8.21
N LEU A 272 2.26 -7.41 8.64
CA LEU A 272 2.83 -6.63 9.74
C LEU A 272 2.73 -5.12 9.47
N ASN A 273 3.03 -4.66 8.25
CA ASN A 273 2.90 -3.25 7.90
C ASN A 273 1.46 -2.75 8.08
N LEU A 274 0.44 -3.52 7.68
CA LEU A 274 -0.96 -3.18 7.91
C LEU A 274 -1.28 -3.10 9.41
N ILE A 275 -0.87 -4.09 10.20
CA ILE A 275 -1.12 -4.14 11.65
C ILE A 275 -0.45 -2.96 12.35
N PHE A 276 0.80 -2.65 12.04
CA PHE A 276 1.50 -1.49 12.57
C PHE A 276 0.85 -0.16 12.14
N SER A 277 0.31 -0.08 10.93
CA SER A 277 -0.44 1.09 10.45
C SER A 277 -1.76 1.28 11.20
N LYS A 278 -2.47 0.20 11.57
CA LYS A 278 -3.65 0.27 12.45
C LYS A 278 -3.28 0.85 13.83
N ALA A 279 -2.18 0.40 14.40
CA ALA A 279 -1.67 0.92 15.67
C ALA A 279 -1.24 2.40 15.58
N GLN A 280 -0.60 2.81 14.50
CA GLN A 280 -0.26 4.22 14.25
C GLN A 280 -1.52 5.09 14.09
N LEU A 281 -2.55 4.58 13.40
CA LEU A 281 -3.85 5.25 13.30
C LEU A 281 -4.48 5.44 14.67
N ALA A 282 -4.38 4.44 15.57
CA ALA A 282 -4.85 4.54 16.95
C ALA A 282 -4.16 5.70 17.70
N TYR A 283 -2.84 5.84 17.58
CA TYR A 283 -2.11 6.99 18.16
C TYR A 283 -2.57 8.33 17.58
N LYS A 284 -2.72 8.41 16.25
CA LYS A 284 -3.17 9.65 15.57
C LYS A 284 -4.54 10.09 16.05
N MET A 285 -5.48 9.15 16.25
CA MET A 285 -6.85 9.42 16.68
C MET A 285 -7.00 9.51 18.21
N LYS A 286 -5.95 9.23 18.98
CA LYS A 286 -6.01 9.03 20.43
C LYS A 286 -7.09 8.00 20.79
N ALA A 287 -7.09 6.91 20.08
CA ALA A 287 -8.04 5.82 20.18
C ALA A 287 -7.58 4.78 21.21
N THR A 288 -8.54 4.10 21.82
CA THR A 288 -8.30 3.01 22.79
C THR A 288 -8.89 1.70 22.24
N MET A 289 -8.37 0.58 22.69
CA MET A 289 -8.92 -0.73 22.38
C MET A 289 -10.30 -0.88 23.02
N PRO A 290 -11.39 -1.16 22.26
CA PRO A 290 -12.67 -1.45 22.82
C PRO A 290 -12.71 -2.86 23.44
N ILE A 291 -13.51 -3.05 24.50
CA ILE A 291 -13.88 -4.36 24.98
C ILE A 291 -14.97 -4.92 24.05
N ILE A 292 -14.71 -6.04 23.38
CA ILE A 292 -15.72 -6.62 22.51
C ILE A 292 -16.58 -7.64 23.26
N ASN A 293 -17.84 -7.78 22.85
CA ASN A 293 -18.78 -8.74 23.40
C ASN A 293 -19.73 -9.29 22.33
N SER A 294 -20.35 -10.45 22.64
CA SER A 294 -21.36 -11.11 21.79
C SER A 294 -22.80 -10.91 22.32
N ARG A 295 -23.00 -10.04 23.32
CA ARG A 295 -24.28 -9.86 23.99
C ARG A 295 -25.16 -8.77 23.38
N GLY A 296 -24.72 -8.14 22.28
CA GLY A 296 -25.40 -7.01 21.66
C GLY A 296 -25.28 -5.70 22.46
N VAL A 297 -24.30 -5.58 23.37
CA VAL A 297 -24.13 -4.39 24.24
C VAL A 297 -23.13 -3.42 23.64
N ILE A 298 -23.55 -2.17 23.46
CA ILE A 298 -22.69 -1.04 23.11
C ILE A 298 -22.68 -0.09 24.30
N GLU A 299 -21.50 0.14 24.91
CA GLU A 299 -21.28 1.14 25.95
C GLU A 299 -20.08 2.00 25.55
N LEU A 300 -20.34 3.17 25.03
CA LEU A 300 -19.32 4.12 24.61
C LEU A 300 -19.17 5.24 25.67
N LYS A 301 -17.93 5.50 26.08
CA LYS A 301 -17.58 6.53 27.06
C LYS A 301 -16.73 7.59 26.38
N LYS A 302 -17.23 8.84 26.42
CA LYS A 302 -16.55 10.00 25.77
C LYS A 302 -16.12 9.74 24.33
N ALA A 303 -16.96 9.02 23.60
CA ALA A 303 -16.73 8.69 22.19
C ALA A 303 -16.82 9.94 21.31
N ARG A 304 -15.94 10.02 20.33
CA ARG A 304 -15.88 11.11 19.35
C ARG A 304 -15.93 10.57 17.95
N HIS A 305 -16.57 11.31 17.06
CA HIS A 305 -16.55 10.95 15.65
C HIS A 305 -15.13 11.16 15.07
N PRO A 306 -14.48 10.12 14.51
CA PRO A 306 -13.06 10.17 14.14
C PRO A 306 -12.73 11.17 13.02
N LEU A 307 -13.71 11.55 12.20
CA LEU A 307 -13.53 12.49 11.09
C LEU A 307 -13.78 13.97 11.50
N LEU A 308 -14.20 14.23 12.72
CA LEU A 308 -14.33 15.59 13.23
C LEU A 308 -13.03 16.09 13.85
N ASP A 309 -12.81 17.39 13.77
CA ASP A 309 -11.70 18.04 14.49
C ASP A 309 -11.75 17.69 15.99
N PRO A 310 -10.73 17.03 16.56
CA PRO A 310 -10.73 16.62 17.96
C PRO A 310 -10.93 17.75 18.96
N LYS A 311 -10.65 19.00 18.56
CA LYS A 311 -10.84 20.20 19.40
C LYS A 311 -12.28 20.70 19.39
N LYS A 312 -13.05 20.36 18.35
CA LYS A 312 -14.45 20.80 18.16
C LYS A 312 -15.45 19.68 18.42
N ALA A 313 -15.03 18.42 18.32
CA ALA A 313 -15.88 17.27 18.55
C ALA A 313 -16.33 17.21 20.01
N VAL A 314 -17.64 17.22 20.23
CA VAL A 314 -18.24 17.03 21.56
C VAL A 314 -18.29 15.53 21.83
N PRO A 315 -17.64 15.04 22.91
CA PRO A 315 -17.70 13.63 23.27
C PRO A 315 -19.09 13.21 23.72
N ILE A 316 -19.51 12.02 23.32
CA ILE A 316 -20.81 11.45 23.72
C ILE A 316 -20.62 10.19 24.56
N ASP A 317 -21.54 9.97 25.50
CA ASP A 317 -21.70 8.72 26.22
C ASP A 317 -22.95 8.01 25.68
N VAL A 318 -22.83 6.72 25.34
CA VAL A 318 -23.90 5.93 24.72
C VAL A 318 -24.02 4.60 25.44
N SER A 319 -25.26 4.18 25.76
CA SER A 319 -25.57 2.85 26.26
C SER A 319 -26.70 2.27 25.41
N LEU A 320 -26.50 1.07 24.85
CA LEU A 320 -27.50 0.33 24.05
C LEU A 320 -27.27 -1.16 24.24
N GLY A 321 -28.34 -1.92 24.40
CA GLY A 321 -28.31 -3.39 24.44
C GLY A 321 -28.15 -4.00 25.84
N ASP A 322 -27.93 -3.19 26.90
CA ASP A 322 -27.90 -3.67 28.30
C ASP A 322 -29.28 -3.54 28.94
N LYS A 323 -29.73 -2.33 29.15
CA LYS A 323 -31.04 -2.04 29.75
C LYS A 323 -32.12 -1.82 28.68
N TYR A 324 -31.74 -1.36 27.55
CA TYR A 324 -32.63 -0.96 26.45
C TYR A 324 -32.09 -1.46 25.11
N ASP A 325 -32.97 -2.06 24.30
CA ASP A 325 -32.63 -2.51 22.95
C ASP A 325 -32.77 -1.39 21.89
N SER A 326 -33.39 -0.27 22.28
CA SER A 326 -33.61 0.86 21.38
C SER A 326 -33.23 2.17 22.04
N LEU A 327 -32.42 2.96 21.34
CA LEU A 327 -32.01 4.31 21.70
C LEU A 327 -32.67 5.31 20.75
N VAL A 328 -33.58 6.15 21.25
CA VAL A 328 -34.24 7.20 20.46
C VAL A 328 -33.69 8.57 20.88
N ILE A 329 -33.02 9.24 19.94
CA ILE A 329 -32.41 10.56 20.13
C ILE A 329 -33.34 11.62 19.54
N THR A 330 -33.85 12.52 20.38
CA THR A 330 -34.75 13.60 19.97
C THR A 330 -34.12 14.98 20.18
N GLY A 331 -34.54 15.97 19.41
CA GLY A 331 -34.07 17.34 19.53
C GLY A 331 -33.92 18.06 18.19
N PRO A 332 -33.39 19.29 18.13
CA PRO A 332 -33.18 20.02 16.88
C PRO A 332 -32.04 19.43 16.06
N ASN A 333 -32.03 19.64 14.74
CA ASN A 333 -30.99 19.11 13.84
C ASN A 333 -29.59 19.62 14.14
N THR A 334 -29.47 20.84 14.65
CA THR A 334 -28.20 21.44 15.08
C THR A 334 -27.58 20.80 16.33
N GLY A 335 -28.32 19.88 17.01
CA GLY A 335 -27.89 19.21 18.25
C GLY A 335 -26.95 18.02 18.07
N GLY A 336 -26.48 17.71 16.84
CA GLY A 336 -25.53 16.60 16.60
C GLY A 336 -26.16 15.20 16.61
N LYS A 337 -27.49 15.06 16.42
CA LYS A 337 -28.19 13.76 16.40
C LYS A 337 -27.63 12.80 15.35
N THR A 338 -27.56 13.22 14.08
CA THR A 338 -26.99 12.45 12.97
C THR A 338 -25.54 12.03 13.25
N VAL A 339 -24.75 12.95 13.78
CA VAL A 339 -23.35 12.68 14.14
C VAL A 339 -23.26 11.60 15.24
N SER A 340 -24.17 11.63 16.22
CA SER A 340 -24.21 10.63 17.31
C SER A 340 -24.48 9.23 16.76
N ILE A 341 -25.47 9.08 15.89
CA ILE A 341 -25.78 7.79 15.24
C ILE A 341 -24.63 7.33 14.34
N LYS A 342 -24.08 8.23 13.51
CA LYS A 342 -22.91 7.93 12.69
C LYS A 342 -21.73 7.48 13.55
N THR A 343 -21.53 8.11 14.73
CA THR A 343 -20.47 7.73 15.64
C THR A 343 -20.65 6.30 16.12
N ILE A 344 -21.86 5.92 16.57
CA ILE A 344 -22.16 4.55 17.04
C ILE A 344 -21.81 3.55 15.93
N GLY A 345 -22.34 3.75 14.72
CA GLY A 345 -22.14 2.83 13.60
C GLY A 345 -20.69 2.76 13.14
N LEU A 346 -20.05 3.92 12.94
CA LEU A 346 -18.67 3.95 12.47
C LEU A 346 -17.69 3.30 13.47
N LEU A 347 -17.84 3.58 14.78
CA LEU A 347 -16.98 2.97 15.80
C LEU A 347 -17.20 1.46 15.91
N THR A 348 -18.43 0.97 15.69
CA THR A 348 -18.73 -0.46 15.60
C THR A 348 -18.00 -1.08 14.41
N LEU A 349 -18.14 -0.52 13.21
CA LEU A 349 -17.45 -1.01 12.02
C LEU A 349 -15.92 -0.93 12.16
N MET A 350 -15.39 0.12 12.79
CA MET A 350 -13.95 0.24 13.07
C MET A 350 -13.48 -0.90 13.98
N ALA A 351 -14.18 -1.20 15.07
CA ALA A 351 -13.85 -2.31 15.96
C ALA A 351 -13.88 -3.66 15.21
N GLU A 352 -14.89 -3.90 14.38
CA GLU A 352 -15.04 -5.10 13.56
C GLU A 352 -13.94 -5.25 12.49
N CYS A 353 -13.30 -4.13 12.10
CA CYS A 353 -12.09 -4.11 11.28
C CYS A 353 -10.79 -4.34 12.07
N GLY A 354 -10.86 -4.48 13.40
CA GLY A 354 -9.70 -4.57 14.27
C GLY A 354 -9.00 -3.23 14.49
N LEU A 355 -9.71 -2.11 14.34
CA LEU A 355 -9.23 -0.76 14.63
C LEU A 355 -9.62 -0.34 16.04
N PHE A 356 -8.77 0.40 16.72
CA PHE A 356 -9.10 1.08 17.95
C PHE A 356 -10.06 2.23 17.70
N ILE A 357 -10.82 2.61 18.73
CA ILE A 357 -11.87 3.63 18.63
C ILE A 357 -11.52 4.87 19.44
N PRO A 358 -11.83 6.10 18.97
CA PRO A 358 -11.61 7.33 19.70
C PRO A 358 -12.67 7.51 20.82
N ALA A 359 -12.56 6.68 21.84
CA ALA A 359 -13.37 6.68 23.05
C ALA A 359 -12.49 6.45 24.27
N ASN A 360 -13.03 6.64 25.48
CA ASN A 360 -12.28 6.35 26.70
C ASN A 360 -12.15 4.83 26.91
N GLU A 361 -11.14 4.44 27.70
CA GLU A 361 -10.96 3.08 28.19
C GLU A 361 -12.25 2.50 28.80
N ASN A 362 -12.40 1.20 28.75
CA ASN A 362 -13.61 0.48 29.17
C ASN A 362 -14.89 0.83 28.36
N SER A 363 -14.74 1.36 27.15
CA SER A 363 -15.82 1.36 26.16
C SER A 363 -16.00 -0.06 25.62
N SER A 364 -17.26 -0.51 25.50
CA SER A 364 -17.60 -1.85 25.01
C SER A 364 -18.40 -1.77 23.73
N ILE A 365 -18.08 -2.65 22.78
CA ILE A 365 -18.79 -2.78 21.50
C ILE A 365 -19.16 -4.24 21.29
N ALA A 366 -20.44 -4.49 20.95
CA ALA A 366 -20.84 -5.80 20.46
C ALA A 366 -20.41 -6.01 19.02
N VAL A 367 -20.07 -7.25 18.70
CA VAL A 367 -19.83 -7.69 17.32
C VAL A 367 -21.17 -8.07 16.69
N PHE A 368 -21.53 -7.38 15.60
CA PHE A 368 -22.77 -7.62 14.87
C PHE A 368 -22.48 -8.34 13.55
N LYS A 369 -23.38 -9.22 13.13
CA LYS A 369 -23.30 -9.82 11.81
C LYS A 369 -23.68 -8.82 10.72
N ASN A 370 -24.62 -7.92 11.05
CA ASN A 370 -25.11 -6.92 10.12
C ASN A 370 -25.21 -5.56 10.81
N VAL A 371 -24.65 -4.54 10.17
CA VAL A 371 -24.83 -3.15 10.53
C VAL A 371 -25.59 -2.45 9.41
N PHE A 372 -26.84 -2.12 9.67
CA PHE A 372 -27.71 -1.43 8.74
C PHE A 372 -27.77 0.06 9.08
N ALA A 373 -27.80 0.91 8.05
CA ALA A 373 -27.87 2.35 8.24
C ALA A 373 -28.79 2.98 7.17
N ASP A 374 -29.83 3.66 7.63
CA ASP A 374 -30.62 4.59 6.85
C ASP A 374 -30.26 6.01 7.29
N ILE A 375 -29.15 6.50 6.76
CA ILE A 375 -28.55 7.80 7.07
C ILE A 375 -28.14 8.43 5.74
N GLY A 376 -28.80 9.51 5.33
CA GLY A 376 -28.46 10.20 4.09
C GLY A 376 -28.93 11.63 4.09
N GLU A 377 -28.10 12.56 3.67
CA GLU A 377 -28.49 13.89 3.22
C GLU A 377 -28.78 13.81 1.71
N GLU A 378 -30.03 13.64 1.32
CA GLU A 378 -30.46 14.04 -0.02
C GLU A 378 -30.88 15.51 -0.01
N GLN A 379 -29.89 16.41 0.01
CA GLN A 379 -30.11 17.84 -0.19
C GLN A 379 -30.20 18.18 -1.68
N SER A 380 -31.27 17.79 -2.33
CA SER A 380 -31.66 18.40 -3.60
C SER A 380 -33.12 18.79 -3.55
N ILE A 381 -33.40 20.08 -3.86
CA ILE A 381 -34.71 20.70 -3.80
C ILE A 381 -35.73 20.05 -4.75
N GLU A 382 -35.30 19.30 -5.74
CA GLU A 382 -36.15 18.60 -6.71
C GLU A 382 -36.59 17.18 -6.27
N GLN A 383 -36.17 16.68 -5.11
CA GLN A 383 -36.32 15.27 -4.71
C GLN A 383 -37.19 15.03 -3.45
N SER A 384 -37.86 16.01 -2.88
CA SER A 384 -38.57 15.86 -1.60
C SER A 384 -39.65 14.77 -1.56
N LEU A 385 -40.27 14.41 -2.67
CA LEU A 385 -41.20 13.28 -2.79
C LEU A 385 -40.51 11.95 -3.05
N SER A 386 -39.25 11.97 -3.56
CA SER A 386 -38.42 10.78 -3.75
C SER A 386 -37.72 10.33 -2.46
N THR A 387 -37.43 11.28 -1.55
CA THR A 387 -36.72 11.07 -0.27
C THR A 387 -37.50 10.14 0.66
N PHE A 388 -38.78 10.42 0.92
CA PHE A 388 -39.60 9.55 1.78
C PHE A 388 -39.71 8.12 1.20
N SER A 389 -39.98 7.99 -0.10
CA SER A 389 -40.04 6.67 -0.75
C SER A 389 -38.71 5.93 -0.71
N ALA A 390 -37.58 6.61 -0.86
CA ALA A 390 -36.26 6.01 -0.77
C ALA A 390 -35.94 5.50 0.64
N HIS A 391 -36.23 6.33 1.68
CA HIS A 391 -36.11 5.92 3.08
C HIS A 391 -36.99 4.72 3.39
N MET A 392 -38.26 4.74 2.97
CA MET A 392 -39.18 3.62 3.19
C MET A 392 -38.73 2.35 2.49
N THR A 393 -38.24 2.44 1.27
CA THR A 393 -37.64 1.29 0.57
C THR A 393 -36.44 0.72 1.32
N THR A 394 -35.57 1.57 1.83
CA THR A 394 -34.41 1.15 2.64
C THR A 394 -34.86 0.50 3.94
N ILE A 395 -35.82 1.08 4.67
CA ILE A 395 -36.37 0.53 5.92
C ILE A 395 -37.03 -0.83 5.68
N VAL A 396 -37.81 -0.99 4.60
CA VAL A 396 -38.43 -2.28 4.24
C VAL A 396 -37.35 -3.34 3.96
N ASN A 397 -36.30 -2.99 3.22
CA ASN A 397 -35.18 -3.90 2.96
C ASN A 397 -34.46 -4.29 4.25
N ILE A 398 -34.20 -3.34 5.15
CA ILE A 398 -33.64 -3.60 6.48
C ILE A 398 -34.56 -4.53 7.25
N SER A 399 -35.84 -4.21 7.36
CA SER A 399 -36.83 -5.03 8.09
C SER A 399 -36.85 -6.47 7.59
N ASN A 400 -36.75 -6.71 6.29
CA ASN A 400 -36.73 -8.05 5.71
C ASN A 400 -35.44 -8.84 5.99
N SER A 401 -34.36 -8.18 6.35
CA SER A 401 -33.01 -8.79 6.51
C SER A 401 -32.50 -8.79 7.95
N VAL A 402 -33.15 -8.06 8.84
CA VAL A 402 -32.74 -7.86 10.23
C VAL A 402 -33.04 -9.09 11.09
N ASP A 403 -32.13 -9.36 12.02
CA ASP A 403 -32.24 -10.39 13.06
C ASP A 403 -31.68 -9.89 14.41
N GLU A 404 -31.61 -10.76 15.40
CA GLU A 404 -31.09 -10.49 16.75
C GLU A 404 -29.59 -10.13 16.78
N SER A 405 -28.84 -10.44 15.72
CA SER A 405 -27.41 -10.14 15.56
C SER A 405 -27.17 -8.85 14.75
N SER A 406 -28.21 -8.03 14.61
CA SER A 406 -28.17 -6.82 13.76
C SER A 406 -28.17 -5.54 14.59
N LEU A 407 -27.38 -4.56 14.15
CA LEU A 407 -27.44 -3.15 14.57
C LEU A 407 -28.14 -2.32 13.48
N VAL A 408 -29.18 -1.58 13.85
CA VAL A 408 -29.96 -0.74 12.92
C VAL A 408 -29.84 0.72 13.35
N LEU A 409 -29.43 1.56 12.40
CA LEU A 409 -29.21 2.98 12.61
C LEU A 409 -30.13 3.75 11.64
N ILE A 410 -31.05 4.54 12.17
CA ILE A 410 -32.02 5.29 11.34
C ILE A 410 -31.98 6.76 11.72
N ASP A 411 -31.68 7.61 10.75
CA ASP A 411 -31.75 9.06 10.93
C ASP A 411 -33.10 9.61 10.47
N GLU A 412 -33.65 10.57 11.19
CA GLU A 412 -34.90 11.28 10.91
C GLU A 412 -36.09 10.33 10.68
N LEU A 413 -36.22 9.29 11.54
CA LEU A 413 -37.26 8.29 11.41
C LEU A 413 -38.67 8.90 11.36
N GLY A 414 -39.41 8.59 10.28
CA GLY A 414 -40.76 9.09 10.00
C GLY A 414 -40.83 10.46 9.33
N ALA A 415 -39.69 11.10 9.04
CA ALA A 415 -39.68 12.40 8.33
C ALA A 415 -40.19 12.29 6.89
N GLY A 416 -40.67 13.41 6.33
CA GLY A 416 -41.07 13.51 4.92
C GLY A 416 -42.55 13.19 4.64
N THR A 417 -43.39 13.00 5.69
CA THR A 417 -44.84 12.85 5.57
C THR A 417 -45.60 13.73 6.60
N ASP A 418 -46.93 13.61 6.67
CA ASP A 418 -47.71 14.28 7.70
C ASP A 418 -47.20 13.91 9.10
N PRO A 419 -47.05 14.86 10.04
CA PRO A 419 -46.47 14.61 11.34
C PRO A 419 -47.16 13.50 12.15
N VAL A 420 -48.46 13.38 12.06
CA VAL A 420 -49.23 12.37 12.82
C VAL A 420 -49.00 10.98 12.20
N GLU A 421 -49.05 10.90 10.87
CA GLU A 421 -48.77 9.67 10.13
C GLU A 421 -47.30 9.25 10.30
N GLY A 422 -46.35 10.19 10.21
CA GLY A 422 -44.94 9.96 10.38
C GLY A 422 -44.59 9.43 11.77
N ALA A 423 -45.19 9.99 12.83
CA ALA A 423 -45.01 9.50 14.19
C ALA A 423 -45.55 8.07 14.38
N ALA A 424 -46.76 7.79 13.84
CA ALA A 424 -47.35 6.46 13.88
C ALA A 424 -46.49 5.42 13.15
N LEU A 425 -46.00 5.77 11.96
CA LEU A 425 -45.13 4.94 11.15
C LEU A 425 -43.81 4.67 11.88
N ALA A 426 -43.20 5.69 12.47
CA ALA A 426 -41.96 5.56 13.23
C ALA A 426 -42.09 4.56 14.41
N VAL A 427 -43.20 4.63 15.15
CA VAL A 427 -43.50 3.66 16.21
C VAL A 427 -43.65 2.24 15.64
N ALA A 428 -44.38 2.08 14.53
CA ALA A 428 -44.58 0.77 13.90
C ALA A 428 -43.27 0.15 13.41
N VAL A 429 -42.37 0.94 12.83
CA VAL A 429 -41.03 0.50 12.39
C VAL A 429 -40.18 0.08 13.59
N LEU A 430 -40.13 0.89 14.66
CA LEU A 430 -39.36 0.54 15.87
C LEU A 430 -39.87 -0.75 16.50
N GLU A 431 -41.20 -0.94 16.59
CA GLU A 431 -41.79 -2.17 17.11
C GLU A 431 -41.48 -3.40 16.26
N ASP A 432 -41.51 -3.29 14.92
CA ASP A 432 -41.19 -4.39 14.04
C ASP A 432 -39.73 -4.82 14.20
N LEU A 433 -38.79 -3.87 14.18
CA LEU A 433 -37.37 -4.14 14.34
C LEU A 433 -37.05 -4.70 15.75
N ARG A 434 -37.68 -4.16 16.80
CA ARG A 434 -37.54 -4.65 18.16
C ARG A 434 -38.04 -6.08 18.32
N ARG A 435 -39.18 -6.43 17.73
CA ARG A 435 -39.71 -7.82 17.75
C ARG A 435 -38.75 -8.82 17.10
N LYS A 436 -37.94 -8.38 16.14
CA LYS A 436 -36.90 -9.19 15.50
C LYS A 436 -35.61 -9.26 16.29
N GLY A 437 -35.55 -8.59 17.45
CA GLY A 437 -34.40 -8.66 18.38
C GLY A 437 -33.25 -7.71 18.04
N ALA A 438 -33.39 -6.85 17.04
CA ALA A 438 -32.33 -5.90 16.65
C ALA A 438 -31.99 -4.89 17.73
N LYS A 439 -30.73 -4.43 17.75
CA LYS A 439 -30.34 -3.25 18.50
C LYS A 439 -30.52 -2.03 17.62
N ILE A 440 -31.24 -1.02 18.13
CA ILE A 440 -31.73 0.10 17.32
C ILE A 440 -31.21 1.42 17.91
N ALA A 441 -30.63 2.29 17.08
CA ALA A 441 -30.44 3.69 17.39
C ALA A 441 -31.09 4.55 16.33
N ALA A 442 -32.05 5.39 16.70
CA ALA A 442 -32.82 6.21 15.79
C ALA A 442 -32.86 7.68 16.23
N THR A 443 -32.88 8.60 15.27
CA THR A 443 -33.21 10.01 15.55
C THR A 443 -34.60 10.35 15.05
N THR A 444 -35.21 11.31 15.67
CA THR A 444 -36.52 11.82 15.26
C THR A 444 -36.76 13.24 15.73
N HIS A 445 -37.72 13.90 15.13
CA HIS A 445 -38.25 15.19 15.57
C HIS A 445 -39.58 15.07 16.33
N TYR A 446 -40.18 13.89 16.33
CA TYR A 446 -41.51 13.69 16.91
C TYR A 446 -41.46 13.51 18.43
N SER A 447 -42.24 14.32 19.12
CA SER A 447 -42.38 14.23 20.59
C SER A 447 -43.09 12.97 21.05
N GLU A 448 -43.96 12.41 20.22
CA GLU A 448 -44.74 11.20 20.43
C GLU A 448 -43.85 9.96 20.68
N LEU A 449 -42.66 9.94 20.04
CA LEU A 449 -41.71 8.85 20.27
C LEU A 449 -41.07 8.92 21.65
N LYS A 450 -41.02 10.10 22.31
CA LYS A 450 -40.61 10.19 23.74
C LYS A 450 -41.63 9.52 24.64
N GLU A 451 -42.91 9.78 24.39
CA GLU A 451 -43.98 9.15 25.17
C GLU A 451 -44.02 7.63 24.95
N TYR A 452 -43.82 7.20 23.71
CA TYR A 452 -43.72 5.78 23.37
C TYR A 452 -42.52 5.13 24.09
N ALA A 453 -41.34 5.72 24.07
CA ALA A 453 -40.16 5.20 24.75
C ALA A 453 -40.30 5.12 26.28
N LEU A 454 -41.08 6.04 26.88
CA LEU A 454 -41.39 6.03 28.34
C LEU A 454 -42.43 4.97 28.74
N ARG A 455 -43.27 4.55 27.80
CA ARG A 455 -44.33 3.55 28.04
C ARG A 455 -43.90 2.13 27.72
N THR A 456 -42.82 1.97 26.98
CA THR A 456 -42.30 0.67 26.54
C THR A 456 -41.14 0.27 27.46
N ASN A 457 -41.34 -0.78 28.27
CA ASN A 457 -40.31 -1.35 29.15
C ASN A 457 -39.38 -2.29 28.40
#